data_b9ce9809b42c006c4ef5669b5ecf7444
#
_entry.id   b9ce9809b42c006c4ef5669b5ecf7444
#
_cell.length_a   1.000
_cell.length_b   1.000
_cell.length_c   1.000
_cell.angle_alpha   90.00
_cell.angle_beta   90.00
_cell.angle_gamma   90.00
#
_symmetry.space_group_name_H-M   'P 1'
#
loop_
_entity.id
_entity.type
_entity.pdbx_description
1 polymer ?
#
loop_
_entity_poly.entity_id
_entity_poly.type
_entity_poly.pdbx_seq_one_letter_code
_entity_poly.pdbx_strand_id
1 'polypeptide(L)'
;MQCSEDYMDIKDTLVASLLATSASFAVGPFVTWNGADDDQQIHTGLDNGTETSGYWYTYGDDAAGGQSSFSCVTDAIDPPFITCTDATLDICKGFCGSAVLSKGSYTGQPFIGVGFNVVSEASSPDYNPGAGDATAWDGLCITYVSDIDLRLELGLGPIVDSTISYANPAVTLPAEKTLGAKPPYKNKGKKVVVSWSDFKQPTSYTGTVKFDGEQAAKQLVAVKFILQADPGEYSFNICAVGPKDGTCPEKCGIPSSEVGIKIAREGVSAMTVLNGRTLSFTGIRSTATAEVLNSLGQVVVKSAIEGDATTLNLSYLDAGIYLVRVVGKSTNFTNKIMLK
;
A
#
# COMPACT_ATOMS: atom_id res chain seq x y z
N MET A 1 46.78 20.13 59.04
CA MET A 1 45.67 19.17 58.88
C MET A 1 45.41 19.05 57.33
N GLN A 2 45.91 18.03 56.75
CA GLN A 2 45.86 17.77 55.31
C GLN A 2 44.60 16.94 54.96
N CYS A 3 43.74 17.48 54.15
CA CYS A 3 42.67 16.66 53.50
C CYS A 3 43.19 16.17 52.15
N SER A 4 43.33 14.86 52.03
CA SER A 4 43.67 14.20 50.79
C SER A 4 42.40 14.11 49.90
N GLU A 5 42.52 14.58 48.69
CA GLU A 5 41.56 14.36 47.61
C GLU A 5 41.78 12.96 47.04
N ASP A 6 40.84 12.04 47.29
CA ASP A 6 40.75 10.78 46.57
C ASP A 6 40.04 10.99 45.25
N TYR A 7 40.83 11.03 44.17
CA TYR A 7 40.38 11.05 42.82
C TYR A 7 40.01 9.62 42.40
N MET A 8 38.69 9.34 42.39
CA MET A 8 38.16 8.05 41.98
C MET A 8 38.10 7.96 40.44
N ASP A 9 38.98 7.14 39.88
CA ASP A 9 39.12 6.87 38.44
C ASP A 9 37.89 6.10 37.94
N ILE A 10 36.97 6.77 37.22
CA ILE A 10 35.78 6.17 36.63
C ILE A 10 36.14 5.62 35.24
N LYS A 11 36.84 4.50 35.18
CA LYS A 11 37.19 3.81 33.93
C LYS A 11 36.74 2.37 33.81
N ASP A 12 35.76 1.94 34.59
CA ASP A 12 35.15 0.63 34.38
C ASP A 12 33.63 0.72 34.44
N THR A 13 33.07 1.53 33.51
CA THR A 13 31.64 1.43 33.25
C THR A 13 31.43 0.32 32.23
N LEU A 14 31.02 -0.83 32.74
CA LEU A 14 30.45 -1.93 31.93
C LEU A 14 29.43 -1.34 30.94
N VAL A 15 29.77 -1.35 29.67
CA VAL A 15 28.79 -1.22 28.59
C VAL A 15 28.01 -2.54 28.56
N ALA A 16 27.00 -2.64 29.38
CA ALA A 16 25.96 -3.65 29.20
C ALA A 16 25.23 -3.29 27.89
N SER A 17 25.65 -3.91 26.79
CA SER A 17 24.88 -3.91 25.56
C SER A 17 23.53 -4.58 25.86
N LEU A 18 22.50 -3.75 26.10
CA LEU A 18 21.12 -4.21 25.94
C LEU A 18 20.97 -4.62 24.48
N LEU A 19 21.12 -5.91 24.23
CA LEU A 19 20.52 -6.55 23.08
C LEU A 19 18.99 -6.43 23.27
N ALA A 20 18.43 -5.34 22.79
CA ALA A 20 17.02 -5.27 22.55
C ALA A 20 16.75 -6.35 21.50
N THR A 21 16.27 -7.50 21.94
CA THR A 21 15.61 -8.46 21.06
C THR A 21 14.37 -7.75 20.55
N SER A 22 14.50 -7.10 19.40
CA SER A 22 13.36 -6.65 18.63
C SER A 22 12.56 -7.94 18.36
N ALA A 23 11.39 -8.04 18.97
CA ALA A 23 10.42 -9.04 18.57
C ALA A 23 10.16 -8.78 17.09
N SER A 24 10.71 -9.63 16.22
CA SER A 24 10.36 -9.62 14.82
C SER A 24 8.91 -10.10 14.76
N PHE A 25 7.97 -9.17 14.77
CA PHE A 25 6.63 -9.49 14.33
C PHE A 25 6.78 -10.06 12.92
N ALA A 26 6.16 -11.20 12.65
CA ALA A 26 6.21 -11.81 11.34
C ALA A 26 5.60 -10.82 10.35
N VAL A 27 6.46 -10.08 9.66
CA VAL A 27 6.07 -9.15 8.59
C VAL A 27 5.39 -9.99 7.52
N GLY A 28 4.13 -9.74 7.27
CA GLY A 28 3.38 -10.36 6.18
C GLY A 28 3.92 -9.88 4.82
N PRO A 29 3.60 -10.55 3.72
CA PRO A 29 3.92 -10.02 2.40
C PRO A 29 3.09 -8.77 2.13
N PHE A 30 3.63 -7.81 1.37
CA PHE A 30 2.83 -6.73 0.80
C PHE A 30 1.76 -7.33 -0.12
N VAL A 31 0.51 -7.19 0.28
CA VAL A 31 -0.62 -7.65 -0.53
C VAL A 31 -0.97 -6.54 -1.52
N THR A 32 -1.05 -6.87 -2.83
CA THR A 32 -1.50 -5.88 -3.82
C THR A 32 -2.86 -5.33 -3.43
N TRP A 33 -2.90 -4.05 -3.13
CA TRP A 33 -4.15 -3.33 -2.94
C TRP A 33 -4.79 -3.04 -4.29
N ASN A 34 -6.06 -3.37 -4.41
CA ASN A 34 -6.87 -3.07 -5.58
C ASN A 34 -8.19 -2.46 -5.08
N GLY A 35 -8.41 -1.19 -5.35
CA GLY A 35 -9.60 -0.49 -4.88
C GLY A 35 -10.91 -1.10 -5.39
N ALA A 36 -10.87 -1.91 -6.45
CA ALA A 36 -12.05 -2.64 -6.92
C ALA A 36 -12.47 -3.83 -6.03
N ASP A 37 -11.64 -4.20 -5.06
CA ASP A 37 -11.93 -5.25 -4.08
C ASP A 37 -12.58 -4.71 -2.79
N ASP A 38 -12.92 -3.42 -2.77
CA ASP A 38 -13.57 -2.73 -1.64
C ASP A 38 -12.73 -2.72 -0.34
N ASP A 39 -11.40 -2.82 -0.44
CA ASP A 39 -10.49 -2.66 0.68
C ASP A 39 -10.07 -1.20 0.78
N GLN A 40 -10.29 -0.57 1.93
CA GLN A 40 -9.95 0.83 2.17
C GLN A 40 -8.50 1.02 2.67
N GLN A 41 -7.81 -0.07 3.01
CA GLN A 41 -6.48 -0.06 3.58
C GLN A 41 -5.49 -0.83 2.72
N ILE A 42 -4.30 -0.27 2.55
CA ILE A 42 -3.17 -0.92 1.87
C ILE A 42 -2.37 -1.73 2.90
N HIS A 43 -2.40 -3.05 2.79
CA HIS A 43 -1.66 -3.95 3.69
C HIS A 43 -0.22 -4.11 3.21
N THR A 44 0.66 -3.26 3.70
CA THR A 44 2.07 -3.21 3.26
C THR A 44 2.91 -4.39 3.74
N GLY A 45 2.44 -5.12 4.73
CA GLY A 45 3.20 -6.18 5.40
C GLY A 45 4.31 -5.68 6.31
N LEU A 46 4.51 -4.37 6.42
CA LEU A 46 5.51 -3.73 7.30
C LEU A 46 4.89 -3.18 8.59
N ASP A 47 3.60 -3.41 8.78
CA ASP A 47 2.87 -2.94 9.94
C ASP A 47 3.48 -3.48 11.24
N ASN A 48 3.62 -2.61 12.23
CA ASN A 48 4.10 -2.96 13.57
C ASN A 48 2.97 -3.40 14.53
N GLY A 49 1.77 -3.69 14.02
CA GLY A 49 0.61 -4.17 14.78
C GLY A 49 -0.28 -3.06 15.33
N THR A 50 -0.08 -1.79 14.96
CA THR A 50 -0.95 -0.67 15.38
C THR A 50 -2.02 -0.31 14.34
N GLU A 51 -2.00 -0.91 13.16
CA GLU A 51 -2.97 -0.79 12.07
C GLU A 51 -3.28 0.64 11.61
N THR A 52 -2.34 1.58 11.77
CA THR A 52 -2.50 2.96 11.27
C THR A 52 -1.78 3.21 9.94
N SER A 53 -1.05 2.20 9.42
CA SER A 53 -0.42 2.24 8.10
C SER A 53 -1.41 1.94 6.98
N GLY A 54 -1.05 2.34 5.77
CA GLY A 54 -1.80 1.99 4.55
C GLY A 54 -3.08 2.80 4.32
N TYR A 55 -3.42 3.75 5.18
CA TYR A 55 -4.54 4.65 4.93
C TYR A 55 -4.12 5.83 4.05
N TRP A 56 -4.98 6.20 3.10
CA TRP A 56 -4.76 7.29 2.20
C TRP A 56 -4.87 8.65 2.90
N TYR A 57 -3.96 9.55 2.57
CA TYR A 57 -4.00 10.96 2.98
C TYR A 57 -3.73 11.87 1.79
N THR A 58 -4.10 13.13 1.92
CA THR A 58 -3.82 14.20 0.95
C THR A 58 -3.01 15.31 1.60
N TYR A 59 -2.18 15.98 0.81
CA TYR A 59 -1.43 17.16 1.22
C TYR A 59 -1.22 18.07 0.01
N GLY A 60 -0.78 19.29 0.23
CA GLY A 60 -0.62 20.26 -0.85
C GLY A 60 0.46 21.29 -0.60
N ASP A 61 0.41 22.34 -1.39
CA ASP A 61 1.35 23.46 -1.40
C ASP A 61 0.95 24.63 -0.46
N ASP A 62 -0.06 24.44 0.40
CA ASP A 62 -0.59 25.46 1.31
C ASP A 62 0.47 26.00 2.27
N ALA A 63 1.32 25.17 2.85
CA ALA A 63 2.43 25.58 3.72
C ALA A 63 3.45 26.48 3.02
N ALA A 64 3.54 26.42 1.67
CA ALA A 64 4.39 27.28 0.84
C ALA A 64 3.65 28.48 0.26
N GLY A 65 2.39 28.70 0.63
CA GLY A 65 1.53 29.78 0.16
C GLY A 65 0.76 29.47 -1.13
N GLY A 66 0.72 28.21 -1.56
CA GLY A 66 -0.16 27.74 -2.62
C GLY A 66 -1.62 27.72 -2.18
N GLN A 67 -2.51 27.53 -3.15
CA GLN A 67 -3.96 27.44 -2.93
C GLN A 67 -4.54 26.22 -3.65
N SER A 68 -3.69 25.22 -3.87
CA SER A 68 -4.14 23.95 -4.45
C SER A 68 -5.01 23.19 -3.48
N SER A 69 -6.01 22.46 -3.99
CA SER A 69 -6.92 21.68 -3.19
C SER A 69 -7.27 20.36 -3.84
N PHE A 70 -7.57 19.35 -3.03
CA PHE A 70 -8.12 18.09 -3.48
C PHE A 70 -9.65 18.20 -3.48
N SER A 71 -10.27 17.93 -4.65
CA SER A 71 -11.72 17.84 -4.78
C SER A 71 -12.15 16.40 -4.89
N CYS A 72 -12.98 15.96 -3.95
CA CYS A 72 -13.57 14.63 -3.97
C CYS A 72 -14.65 14.49 -5.02
N VAL A 73 -14.93 13.24 -5.40
CA VAL A 73 -16.15 12.91 -6.14
C VAL A 73 -17.33 12.96 -5.17
N THR A 74 -18.11 14.05 -5.20
CA THR A 74 -19.15 14.32 -4.21
C THR A 74 -20.57 13.99 -4.65
N ASP A 75 -20.80 13.61 -5.90
CA ASP A 75 -22.16 13.51 -6.50
C ASP A 75 -23.05 12.42 -5.89
N ALA A 76 -22.58 11.66 -4.91
CA ALA A 76 -23.33 10.57 -4.32
C ALA A 76 -23.16 10.45 -2.78
N ILE A 77 -22.66 11.49 -2.10
CA ILE A 77 -22.49 11.42 -0.66
C ILE A 77 -23.82 11.76 0.02
N ASP A 78 -24.48 10.74 0.55
CA ASP A 78 -25.58 10.91 1.51
C ASP A 78 -24.93 11.23 2.88
N PRO A 79 -25.02 12.49 3.39
CA PRO A 79 -24.31 12.88 4.61
C PRO A 79 -24.95 12.25 5.83
N PRO A 80 -24.25 12.04 6.96
CA PRO A 80 -23.18 12.86 7.50
C PRO A 80 -21.93 12.11 7.99
N PHE A 81 -21.64 10.87 7.61
CA PHE A 81 -20.65 10.00 8.29
C PHE A 81 -19.53 9.44 7.40
N ILE A 82 -19.51 9.79 6.12
CA ILE A 82 -18.48 9.34 5.20
C ILE A 82 -17.48 10.49 4.99
N THR A 83 -16.21 10.24 5.28
CA THR A 83 -15.15 11.19 4.94
C THR A 83 -15.02 11.29 3.42
N CYS A 84 -14.41 12.37 2.94
CA CYS A 84 -14.06 12.53 1.53
C CYS A 84 -13.25 11.34 1.01
N THR A 85 -12.35 10.81 1.82
CA THR A 85 -11.49 9.66 1.49
C THR A 85 -12.31 8.39 1.31
N ASP A 86 -13.20 8.08 2.27
CA ASP A 86 -14.04 6.87 2.23
C ASP A 86 -14.97 6.88 1.02
N ALA A 87 -15.64 8.02 0.76
CA ALA A 87 -16.51 8.18 -0.40
C ALA A 87 -15.74 7.99 -1.72
N THR A 88 -14.53 8.55 -1.78
CA THR A 88 -13.66 8.40 -2.94
C THR A 88 -13.32 6.94 -3.21
N LEU A 89 -12.91 6.19 -2.19
CA LEU A 89 -12.56 4.77 -2.33
C LEU A 89 -13.75 3.93 -2.80
N ASP A 90 -14.93 4.16 -2.25
CA ASP A 90 -16.13 3.42 -2.61
C ASP A 90 -16.62 3.72 -4.04
N ILE A 91 -16.70 4.99 -4.41
CA ILE A 91 -17.20 5.41 -5.73
C ILE A 91 -16.20 5.07 -6.84
N CYS A 92 -14.91 5.31 -6.58
CA CYS A 92 -13.86 5.23 -7.61
C CYS A 92 -13.30 3.83 -7.79
N LYS A 93 -13.55 2.92 -6.85
CA LYS A 93 -12.87 1.63 -6.83
C LYS A 93 -11.35 1.85 -7.00
N GLY A 94 -10.83 2.74 -6.17
CA GLY A 94 -9.49 3.30 -6.19
C GLY A 94 -9.45 4.61 -5.40
N PHE A 95 -8.31 5.29 -5.35
CA PHE A 95 -8.21 6.63 -4.78
C PHE A 95 -8.26 7.68 -5.89
N CYS A 96 -9.40 8.32 -6.08
CA CYS A 96 -9.62 9.27 -7.16
C CYS A 96 -10.14 10.64 -6.68
N GLY A 97 -10.05 11.61 -7.55
CA GLY A 97 -10.58 12.95 -7.40
C GLY A 97 -10.03 13.88 -8.45
N SER A 98 -10.17 15.17 -8.20
CA SER A 98 -9.52 16.21 -9.00
C SER A 98 -8.50 16.96 -8.15
N ALA A 99 -7.30 17.16 -8.70
CA ALA A 99 -6.34 18.13 -8.21
C ALA A 99 -6.70 19.50 -8.80
N VAL A 100 -7.22 20.39 -7.96
CA VAL A 100 -7.47 21.78 -8.33
C VAL A 100 -6.22 22.58 -8.00
N LEU A 101 -5.35 22.77 -8.99
CA LEU A 101 -4.05 23.40 -8.81
C LEU A 101 -4.17 24.92 -8.93
N SER A 102 -3.72 25.62 -7.90
CA SER A 102 -3.76 27.09 -7.83
C SER A 102 -2.52 27.62 -7.13
N LYS A 103 -1.83 28.54 -7.81
CA LYS A 103 -0.51 28.98 -7.38
C LYS A 103 -0.52 29.82 -6.09
N GLY A 104 -1.58 30.60 -5.87
CA GLY A 104 -1.59 31.56 -4.77
C GLY A 104 -0.34 32.45 -4.76
N SER A 105 0.36 32.53 -3.63
CA SER A 105 1.66 33.22 -3.50
C SER A 105 2.87 32.26 -3.65
N TYR A 106 2.63 30.97 -3.88
CA TYR A 106 3.68 29.99 -4.08
C TYR A 106 4.50 30.27 -5.36
N THR A 107 5.82 30.36 -5.22
CA THR A 107 6.71 30.67 -6.35
C THR A 107 7.04 29.45 -7.21
N GLY A 108 6.84 28.24 -6.67
CA GLY A 108 7.01 26.98 -7.38
C GLY A 108 5.82 26.66 -8.29
N GLN A 109 5.82 25.49 -8.87
CA GLN A 109 4.70 24.92 -9.60
C GLN A 109 3.70 24.33 -8.62
N PRO A 110 2.41 24.70 -8.67
CA PRO A 110 1.41 24.23 -7.70
C PRO A 110 1.23 22.72 -7.77
N PHE A 111 0.92 22.10 -6.62
CA PHE A 111 0.78 20.66 -6.53
C PHE A 111 -0.22 20.21 -5.47
N ILE A 112 -0.75 19.00 -5.69
CA ILE A 112 -1.41 18.17 -4.69
C ILE A 112 -0.71 16.82 -4.64
N GLY A 113 -0.47 16.31 -3.45
CA GLY A 113 0.01 14.97 -3.21
C GLY A 113 -1.05 14.10 -2.56
N VAL A 114 -1.05 12.83 -2.91
CA VAL A 114 -1.80 11.78 -2.24
C VAL A 114 -0.83 10.66 -1.88
N GLY A 115 -1.05 9.96 -0.77
CA GLY A 115 -0.12 8.92 -0.37
C GLY A 115 -0.62 8.08 0.78
N PHE A 116 0.20 7.14 1.18
CA PHE A 116 -0.02 6.31 2.36
C PHE A 116 1.32 6.01 3.04
N ASN A 117 1.27 5.85 4.37
CA ASN A 117 2.43 5.46 5.16
C ASN A 117 2.59 3.93 5.14
N VAL A 118 3.83 3.44 5.12
CA VAL A 118 4.12 2.00 5.00
C VAL A 118 4.20 1.29 6.35
N VAL A 119 4.51 2.03 7.42
CA VAL A 119 4.52 1.56 8.80
C VAL A 119 3.66 2.52 9.61
N SER A 120 2.89 1.97 10.54
CA SER A 120 2.07 2.79 11.42
C SER A 120 2.91 3.70 12.31
N GLU A 121 2.29 4.75 12.79
CA GLU A 121 2.86 5.61 13.81
C GLU A 121 3.16 4.76 15.03
N ALA A 122 4.43 4.53 15.34
CA ALA A 122 4.80 4.06 16.64
C ALA A 122 4.22 5.07 17.65
N SER A 123 3.88 4.64 18.86
CA SER A 123 3.34 5.46 19.96
C SER A 123 4.23 6.66 20.31
N SER A 124 4.69 7.37 19.30
CA SER A 124 5.46 8.59 19.37
C SER A 124 4.52 9.74 19.74
N PRO A 125 4.84 10.55 20.75
CA PRO A 125 4.06 11.73 21.06
C PRO A 125 3.97 12.73 19.90
N ASP A 126 4.79 12.56 18.87
CA ASP A 126 4.86 13.45 17.70
C ASP A 126 4.07 12.92 16.49
N TYR A 127 3.36 11.81 16.59
CA TYR A 127 2.56 11.20 15.52
C TYR A 127 3.31 11.04 14.18
N ASN A 128 4.63 10.85 14.23
CA ASN A 128 5.40 10.63 13.01
C ASN A 128 5.32 9.16 12.59
N PRO A 129 5.02 8.88 11.30
CA PRO A 129 5.00 7.52 10.78
C PRO A 129 6.38 6.87 10.86
N GLY A 130 6.40 5.57 11.12
CA GLY A 130 7.62 4.78 11.20
C GLY A 130 8.22 4.51 9.82
N ALA A 131 9.53 4.23 9.80
CA ALA A 131 10.22 3.75 8.61
C ALA A 131 10.22 2.22 8.59
N GLY A 132 10.05 1.63 7.40
CA GLY A 132 10.12 0.20 7.17
C GLY A 132 11.11 -0.18 6.06
N ASP A 133 11.61 -1.40 6.11
CA ASP A 133 12.45 -1.97 5.06
C ASP A 133 11.57 -2.60 3.97
N ALA A 134 11.40 -1.89 2.88
CA ALA A 134 10.64 -2.29 1.71
C ALA A 134 11.50 -2.94 0.60
N THR A 135 12.75 -3.28 0.87
CA THR A 135 13.67 -3.83 -0.13
C THR A 135 13.15 -5.11 -0.77
N ALA A 136 12.44 -5.94 0.00
CA ALA A 136 11.84 -7.19 -0.47
C ALA A 136 10.74 -6.99 -1.53
N TRP A 137 10.19 -5.79 -1.69
CA TRP A 137 9.19 -5.50 -2.73
C TRP A 137 9.82 -5.34 -4.12
N ASP A 138 11.14 -5.14 -4.22
CA ASP A 138 11.95 -4.93 -5.44
C ASP A 138 11.44 -3.78 -6.33
N GLY A 139 10.49 -3.01 -5.85
CA GLY A 139 9.82 -1.93 -6.54
C GLY A 139 8.31 -1.97 -6.34
N LEU A 140 7.58 -1.33 -7.24
CA LEU A 140 6.11 -1.23 -7.16
C LEU A 140 5.46 -1.56 -8.51
N CYS A 141 4.28 -2.18 -8.46
CA CYS A 141 3.31 -2.14 -9.55
C CYS A 141 2.20 -1.17 -9.21
N ILE A 142 1.77 -0.36 -10.17
CA ILE A 142 0.72 0.63 -10.02
C ILE A 142 -0.23 0.55 -11.20
N THR A 143 -1.54 0.58 -10.94
CA THR A 143 -2.55 0.81 -11.99
C THR A 143 -3.21 2.15 -11.73
N TYR A 144 -3.20 3.02 -12.73
CA TYR A 144 -3.69 4.38 -12.56
C TYR A 144 -4.27 4.96 -13.85
N VAL A 145 -5.04 6.04 -13.70
CA VAL A 145 -5.41 7.00 -14.73
C VAL A 145 -5.12 8.39 -14.20
N SER A 146 -4.61 9.30 -15.04
CA SER A 146 -4.34 10.69 -14.66
C SER A 146 -4.27 11.58 -15.88
N ASP A 147 -4.87 12.79 -15.80
CA ASP A 147 -4.85 13.76 -16.89
C ASP A 147 -3.48 14.42 -17.08
N ILE A 148 -2.61 14.36 -16.07
CA ILE A 148 -1.22 14.83 -16.09
C ILE A 148 -0.27 13.73 -15.60
N ASP A 149 1.03 13.95 -15.83
CA ASP A 149 2.05 13.08 -15.30
C ASP A 149 1.96 13.02 -13.76
N LEU A 150 2.11 11.83 -13.20
CA LEU A 150 2.22 11.64 -11.75
C LEU A 150 3.69 11.48 -11.38
N ARG A 151 4.15 12.22 -10.38
CA ARG A 151 5.45 11.95 -9.77
C ARG A 151 5.24 10.97 -8.61
N LEU A 152 5.66 9.73 -8.80
CA LEU A 152 5.71 8.72 -7.75
C LEU A 152 6.98 8.92 -6.94
N GLU A 153 6.84 9.20 -5.64
CA GLU A 153 7.91 9.61 -4.75
C GLU A 153 8.01 8.71 -3.52
N LEU A 154 9.24 8.43 -3.09
CA LEU A 154 9.55 7.67 -1.88
C LEU A 154 9.80 8.65 -0.73
N GLY A 155 8.84 8.78 0.19
CA GLY A 155 8.97 9.62 1.38
C GLY A 155 9.83 8.94 2.44
N LEU A 156 10.77 9.69 3.01
CA LEU A 156 11.72 9.22 4.03
C LEU A 156 11.40 9.76 5.43
N GLY A 157 10.25 10.41 5.56
CA GLY A 157 9.78 11.02 6.78
C GLY A 157 10.27 12.46 6.97
N PRO A 158 9.59 13.23 7.84
CA PRO A 158 9.74 14.68 7.89
C PRO A 158 11.17 15.15 8.20
N ILE A 159 11.91 14.42 9.02
CA ILE A 159 13.30 14.75 9.38
C ILE A 159 14.23 14.58 8.19
N VAL A 160 14.18 13.43 7.52
CA VAL A 160 15.06 13.14 6.37
C VAL A 160 14.63 13.99 5.18
N ASP A 161 13.32 14.06 4.87
CA ASP A 161 12.77 14.86 3.78
C ASP A 161 13.20 16.33 3.89
N SER A 162 13.18 16.92 5.10
CA SER A 162 13.66 18.29 5.32
C SER A 162 15.17 18.43 5.12
N THR A 163 15.97 17.47 5.55
CA THR A 163 17.44 17.47 5.39
C THR A 163 17.85 17.47 3.90
N ILE A 164 17.09 16.80 3.06
CA ILE A 164 17.31 16.77 1.61
C ILE A 164 16.48 17.83 0.87
N SER A 165 15.93 18.80 1.58
CA SER A 165 15.07 19.85 1.00
C SER A 165 13.92 19.29 0.17
N TYR A 166 13.33 18.20 0.63
CA TYR A 166 12.23 17.46 -0.03
C TYR A 166 12.58 16.94 -1.44
N ALA A 167 13.87 16.79 -1.73
CA ALA A 167 14.35 16.20 -2.97
C ALA A 167 14.36 14.66 -2.91
N ASN A 168 13.24 14.07 -2.59
CA ASN A 168 13.07 12.64 -2.45
C ASN A 168 13.28 11.89 -3.77
N PRO A 169 13.79 10.63 -3.73
CA PRO A 169 13.82 9.78 -4.91
C PRO A 169 12.43 9.61 -5.51
N ALA A 170 12.31 9.84 -6.81
CA ALA A 170 11.04 9.79 -7.53
C ALA A 170 11.20 9.22 -8.94
N VAL A 171 10.10 8.77 -9.51
CA VAL A 171 9.96 8.39 -10.92
C VAL A 171 8.69 9.02 -11.48
N THR A 172 8.72 9.41 -12.75
CA THR A 172 7.56 9.97 -13.44
C THR A 172 6.74 8.86 -14.08
N LEU A 173 5.47 8.80 -13.73
CA LEU A 173 4.46 7.98 -14.37
C LEU A 173 3.75 8.85 -15.42
N PRO A 174 3.88 8.55 -16.74
CA PRO A 174 3.32 9.41 -17.79
C PRO A 174 1.80 9.48 -17.71
N ALA A 175 1.24 10.64 -18.09
CA ALA A 175 -0.19 10.84 -18.15
C ALA A 175 -0.93 9.72 -18.89
N GLU A 176 -1.99 9.22 -18.30
CA GLU A 176 -2.94 8.27 -18.89
C GLU A 176 -4.32 8.90 -18.78
N LYS A 177 -4.67 9.72 -19.79
CA LYS A 177 -5.77 10.68 -19.71
C LYS A 177 -7.12 10.02 -19.51
N THR A 178 -7.96 10.65 -18.68
CA THR A 178 -9.34 10.23 -18.44
C THR A 178 -10.21 10.34 -19.69
N LEU A 179 -9.91 11.26 -20.62
CA LEU A 179 -10.67 11.53 -21.85
C LEU A 179 -12.17 11.74 -21.60
N GLY A 180 -12.50 12.41 -20.48
CA GLY A 180 -13.88 12.67 -20.08
C GLY A 180 -14.62 11.44 -19.54
N ALA A 181 -13.93 10.32 -19.30
CA ALA A 181 -14.50 9.20 -18.57
C ALA A 181 -14.79 9.63 -17.11
N LYS A 182 -15.81 8.99 -16.54
CA LYS A 182 -16.20 9.24 -15.13
C LYS A 182 -15.71 8.09 -14.24
N PRO A 183 -15.52 8.35 -12.95
CA PRO A 183 -15.29 7.28 -11.97
C PRO A 183 -16.36 6.16 -12.11
N PRO A 184 -16.00 4.92 -11.88
CA PRO A 184 -14.70 4.40 -11.43
C PRO A 184 -13.64 4.22 -12.53
N TYR A 185 -13.75 4.88 -13.68
CA TYR A 185 -12.85 4.77 -14.84
C TYR A 185 -12.67 3.33 -15.34
N LYS A 186 -13.72 2.54 -15.27
CA LYS A 186 -13.70 1.10 -15.62
C LYS A 186 -13.10 0.87 -17.02
N ASN A 187 -12.16 -0.05 -17.10
CA ASN A 187 -11.40 -0.38 -18.32
C ASN A 187 -10.52 0.78 -18.88
N LYS A 188 -10.29 1.83 -18.09
CA LYS A 188 -9.35 2.91 -18.40
C LYS A 188 -8.06 2.73 -17.60
N GLY A 189 -7.07 3.58 -17.87
CA GLY A 189 -5.79 3.55 -17.17
C GLY A 189 -4.84 2.49 -17.73
N LYS A 190 -3.72 2.37 -17.08
CA LYS A 190 -2.68 1.38 -17.40
C LYS A 190 -1.95 0.91 -16.15
N LYS A 191 -1.40 -0.28 -16.23
CA LYS A 191 -0.42 -0.79 -15.28
C LYS A 191 0.97 -0.32 -15.65
N VAL A 192 1.73 0.10 -14.66
CA VAL A 192 3.17 0.38 -14.75
C VAL A 192 3.87 -0.40 -13.64
N VAL A 193 5.05 -0.92 -13.97
CA VAL A 193 5.95 -1.57 -13.01
C VAL A 193 7.23 -0.76 -12.96
N VAL A 194 7.66 -0.39 -11.76
CA VAL A 194 8.88 0.37 -11.50
C VAL A 194 9.75 -0.38 -10.49
N SER A 195 11.05 -0.43 -10.75
CA SER A 195 12.03 -0.99 -9.82
C SER A 195 12.56 0.10 -8.88
N TRP A 196 13.09 -0.28 -7.73
CA TRP A 196 13.75 0.73 -6.87
C TRP A 196 14.85 1.49 -7.59
N SER A 197 15.57 0.85 -8.51
CA SER A 197 16.60 1.49 -9.31
C SER A 197 16.12 2.60 -10.26
N ASP A 198 14.82 2.68 -10.54
CA ASP A 198 14.23 3.72 -11.40
C ASP A 198 14.04 5.04 -10.66
N PHE A 199 13.94 5.00 -9.32
CA PHE A 199 13.76 6.20 -8.50
C PHE A 199 15.04 6.98 -8.35
N LYS A 200 15.01 8.26 -8.70
CA LYS A 200 16.16 9.16 -8.63
C LYS A 200 15.77 10.48 -7.94
N GLN A 201 16.70 11.03 -7.19
CA GLN A 201 16.56 12.42 -6.75
C GLN A 201 16.57 13.38 -7.95
N PRO A 202 15.84 14.51 -7.86
CA PRO A 202 15.85 15.52 -8.92
C PRO A 202 17.27 15.95 -9.27
N THR A 203 17.58 16.10 -10.56
CA THR A 203 18.90 16.53 -11.03
C THR A 203 19.26 17.94 -10.56
N SER A 204 18.27 18.76 -10.24
CA SER A 204 18.42 20.09 -9.65
C SER A 204 18.88 20.07 -8.19
N TYR A 205 18.79 18.94 -7.50
CA TYR A 205 19.24 18.82 -6.12
C TYR A 205 20.77 18.74 -6.03
N THR A 206 21.37 19.72 -5.40
CA THR A 206 22.82 19.86 -5.25
C THR A 206 23.33 19.54 -3.84
N GLY A 207 22.45 19.14 -2.91
CA GLY A 207 22.83 18.79 -1.54
C GLY A 207 23.81 17.61 -1.47
N THR A 208 24.49 17.49 -0.34
CA THR A 208 25.51 16.45 -0.11
C THR A 208 24.91 15.09 0.28
N VAL A 209 23.74 15.10 0.95
CA VAL A 209 23.05 13.87 1.34
C VAL A 209 22.29 13.34 0.14
N LYS A 210 22.63 12.17 -0.32
CA LYS A 210 22.04 11.55 -1.52
C LYS A 210 21.35 10.25 -1.16
N PHE A 211 20.20 10.04 -1.81
CA PHE A 211 19.49 8.77 -1.78
C PHE A 211 19.16 8.34 -3.20
N ASP A 212 19.41 7.08 -3.52
CA ASP A 212 18.75 6.40 -4.62
C ASP A 212 17.53 5.63 -4.11
N GLY A 213 16.78 5.03 -5.04
CA GLY A 213 15.56 4.30 -4.66
C GLY A 213 15.82 3.06 -3.80
N GLU A 214 16.97 2.39 -3.98
CA GLU A 214 17.32 1.22 -3.17
C GLU A 214 17.70 1.62 -1.74
N GLN A 215 18.36 2.75 -1.57
CA GLN A 215 18.65 3.32 -0.25
C GLN A 215 17.37 3.81 0.43
N ALA A 216 16.47 4.44 -0.33
CA ALA A 216 15.17 4.89 0.16
C ALA A 216 14.30 3.71 0.60
N ALA A 217 14.28 2.61 -0.15
CA ALA A 217 13.50 1.42 0.18
C ALA A 217 13.88 0.80 1.53
N LYS A 218 15.15 0.92 1.98
CA LYS A 218 15.60 0.41 3.30
C LYS A 218 14.99 1.14 4.49
N GLN A 219 14.48 2.35 4.28
CA GLN A 219 13.92 3.21 5.30
C GLN A 219 12.70 3.98 4.78
N LEU A 220 11.87 3.29 4.03
CA LEU A 220 10.67 3.87 3.43
C LEU A 220 9.65 4.23 4.51
N VAL A 221 9.15 5.45 4.46
CA VAL A 221 8.09 5.94 5.37
C VAL A 221 6.77 6.03 4.63
N ALA A 222 6.78 6.54 3.40
CA ALA A 222 5.57 6.74 2.62
C ALA A 222 5.77 6.51 1.12
N VAL A 223 4.71 6.06 0.45
CA VAL A 223 4.58 6.10 -1.01
C VAL A 223 3.66 7.26 -1.36
N LYS A 224 4.14 8.17 -2.20
CA LYS A 224 3.44 9.42 -2.53
C LYS A 224 3.25 9.55 -4.03
N PHE A 225 2.08 10.00 -4.45
CA PHE A 225 1.75 10.35 -5.83
C PHE A 225 1.48 11.85 -5.89
N ILE A 226 2.26 12.58 -6.67
CA ILE A 226 2.20 14.04 -6.72
C ILE A 226 1.71 14.46 -8.10
N LEU A 227 0.61 15.22 -8.12
CA LEU A 227 0.07 15.91 -9.27
C LEU A 227 0.60 17.34 -9.26
N GLN A 228 1.46 17.66 -10.19
CA GLN A 228 2.12 18.97 -10.28
C GLN A 228 2.10 19.45 -11.72
N ALA A 229 1.42 20.56 -11.97
CA ALA A 229 1.25 21.14 -13.30
C ALA A 229 0.93 22.65 -13.20
N ASP A 230 0.69 23.30 -14.33
CA ASP A 230 0.14 24.65 -14.35
C ASP A 230 -1.24 24.72 -13.66
N PRO A 231 -1.65 25.89 -13.17
CA PRO A 231 -2.98 26.04 -12.56
C PRO A 231 -4.10 25.47 -13.44
N GLY A 232 -4.97 24.67 -12.84
CA GLY A 232 -6.05 23.96 -13.54
C GLY A 232 -6.65 22.85 -12.70
N GLU A 233 -7.62 22.15 -13.26
CA GLU A 233 -8.26 21.00 -12.64
C GLU A 233 -7.87 19.74 -13.42
N TYR A 234 -7.38 18.72 -12.71
CA TYR A 234 -6.84 17.49 -13.27
C TYR A 234 -7.39 16.28 -12.54
N SER A 235 -8.12 15.46 -13.26
CA SER A 235 -8.68 14.23 -12.72
C SER A 235 -7.66 13.10 -12.66
N PHE A 236 -7.76 12.27 -11.64
CA PHE A 236 -6.91 11.08 -11.49
C PHE A 236 -7.64 9.97 -10.74
N ASN A 237 -7.11 8.75 -10.82
CA ASN A 237 -7.44 7.62 -9.96
C ASN A 237 -6.22 6.71 -9.82
N ILE A 238 -5.82 6.41 -8.60
CA ILE A 238 -4.89 5.33 -8.28
C ILE A 238 -5.73 4.09 -8.00
N CYS A 239 -5.72 3.15 -8.91
CA CYS A 239 -6.64 2.01 -8.91
C CYS A 239 -6.08 0.80 -8.18
N ALA A 240 -4.76 0.61 -8.23
CA ALA A 240 -4.08 -0.48 -7.52
C ALA A 240 -2.63 -0.11 -7.24
N VAL A 241 -2.10 -0.62 -6.13
CA VAL A 241 -0.69 -0.53 -5.73
C VAL A 241 -0.26 -1.85 -5.11
N GLY A 242 0.89 -2.35 -5.48
CA GLY A 242 1.46 -3.59 -4.94
C GLY A 242 2.98 -3.64 -5.06
N PRO A 243 3.62 -4.70 -4.58
CA PRO A 243 5.03 -4.94 -4.83
C PRO A 243 5.27 -5.11 -6.33
N LYS A 244 6.51 -5.03 -6.78
CA LYS A 244 6.87 -5.07 -8.20
C LYS A 244 6.30 -6.29 -8.95
N ASP A 245 6.31 -7.45 -8.32
CA ASP A 245 5.77 -8.71 -8.84
C ASP A 245 4.30 -8.94 -8.48
N GLY A 246 3.65 -7.91 -7.91
CA GLY A 246 2.25 -7.94 -7.51
C GLY A 246 1.27 -8.08 -8.67
N THR A 247 0.05 -8.46 -8.32
CA THR A 247 -1.04 -8.73 -9.26
C THR A 247 -1.87 -7.49 -9.60
N CYS A 248 -1.23 -6.32 -9.78
CA CYS A 248 -1.95 -5.12 -10.23
C CYS A 248 -2.71 -5.39 -11.53
N PRO A 249 -3.99 -4.98 -11.65
CA PRO A 249 -4.77 -5.16 -12.87
C PRO A 249 -4.22 -4.26 -13.99
N GLU A 250 -4.43 -4.66 -15.25
CA GLU A 250 -4.03 -3.86 -16.43
C GLU A 250 -4.84 -2.56 -16.57
N LYS A 251 -6.04 -2.53 -16.01
CA LYS A 251 -7.00 -1.42 -16.11
C LYS A 251 -7.71 -1.19 -14.78
N CYS A 252 -8.18 0.02 -14.56
CA CYS A 252 -8.99 0.40 -13.42
C CYS A 252 -10.34 -0.28 -13.37
N GLY A 253 -10.89 -0.46 -12.18
CA GLY A 253 -12.22 -1.01 -11.92
C GLY A 253 -12.37 -2.48 -12.29
N ILE A 254 -11.26 -3.22 -12.31
CA ILE A 254 -11.24 -4.67 -12.50
C ILE A 254 -10.88 -5.33 -11.16
N PRO A 255 -11.82 -6.05 -10.51
CA PRO A 255 -11.54 -6.76 -9.27
C PRO A 255 -10.44 -7.81 -9.42
N SER A 256 -9.70 -8.09 -8.35
CA SER A 256 -8.64 -9.10 -8.34
C SER A 256 -9.13 -10.49 -8.75
N SER A 257 -10.39 -10.81 -8.46
CA SER A 257 -11.04 -12.04 -8.91
C SER A 257 -11.14 -12.16 -10.46
N GLU A 258 -11.15 -11.04 -11.18
CA GLU A 258 -11.18 -11.01 -12.64
C GLU A 258 -9.77 -10.94 -13.26
N VAL A 259 -8.77 -10.45 -12.53
CA VAL A 259 -7.37 -10.34 -13.00
C VAL A 259 -6.76 -11.73 -13.20
N GLY A 260 -7.09 -12.70 -12.35
CA GLY A 260 -6.63 -14.08 -12.44
C GLY A 260 -7.10 -14.84 -13.68
N ILE A 261 -8.16 -14.38 -14.34
CA ILE A 261 -8.73 -15.07 -15.52
C ILE A 261 -7.94 -14.80 -16.81
N LYS A 262 -7.18 -13.71 -16.89
CA LYS A 262 -6.41 -13.35 -18.11
C LYS A 262 -4.99 -13.90 -18.17
N ILE A 263 -4.46 -14.51 -17.14
CA ILE A 263 -3.14 -15.16 -17.12
C ILE A 263 -3.27 -16.69 -17.33
N ALA A 264 -4.33 -17.14 -17.97
CA ALA A 264 -4.43 -18.53 -18.43
C ALA A 264 -3.63 -18.72 -19.73
N ARG A 265 -2.29 -18.67 -19.63
CA ARG A 265 -1.44 -19.47 -20.50
C ARG A 265 -0.90 -20.64 -19.66
N GLU A 266 -1.50 -21.81 -19.90
CA GLU A 266 -1.04 -23.15 -19.48
C GLU A 266 -0.78 -23.34 -17.97
N GLY A 267 -1.86 -23.38 -17.21
CA GLY A 267 -1.88 -23.84 -15.83
C GLY A 267 -3.14 -23.33 -15.14
N VAL A 268 -4.13 -24.20 -14.98
CA VAL A 268 -5.32 -23.85 -14.18
C VAL A 268 -4.86 -23.32 -12.83
N SER A 269 -5.05 -22.03 -12.58
CA SER A 269 -4.73 -21.42 -11.28
C SER A 269 -5.67 -22.04 -10.25
N ALA A 270 -5.10 -22.52 -9.16
CA ALA A 270 -5.92 -23.09 -8.09
C ALA A 270 -6.74 -21.98 -7.45
N MET A 271 -8.03 -22.20 -7.29
CA MET A 271 -8.95 -21.23 -6.68
C MET A 271 -9.98 -21.93 -5.79
N THR A 272 -10.59 -21.18 -4.90
CA THR A 272 -11.74 -21.63 -4.11
C THR A 272 -13.00 -20.89 -4.55
N VAL A 273 -14.10 -21.60 -4.64
CA VAL A 273 -15.43 -21.04 -4.92
C VAL A 273 -16.36 -21.42 -3.77
N LEU A 274 -16.96 -20.41 -3.12
CA LEU A 274 -17.97 -20.61 -2.09
C LEU A 274 -19.37 -20.51 -2.72
N ASN A 275 -20.12 -21.60 -2.61
CA ASN A 275 -21.53 -21.63 -3.01
C ASN A 275 -22.39 -21.97 -1.77
N GLY A 276 -23.07 -20.97 -1.23
CA GLY A 276 -23.76 -21.10 0.04
C GLY A 276 -22.75 -21.40 1.17
N ARG A 277 -22.80 -22.62 1.72
CA ARG A 277 -21.87 -23.10 2.76
C ARG A 277 -21.00 -24.27 2.29
N THR A 278 -20.91 -24.44 0.97
CA THR A 278 -20.02 -25.43 0.35
C THR A 278 -18.87 -24.75 -0.34
N LEU A 279 -17.64 -25.07 0.06
CA LEU A 279 -16.40 -24.59 -0.52
C LEU A 279 -15.88 -25.62 -1.51
N SER A 280 -15.71 -25.21 -2.76
CA SER A 280 -15.18 -26.04 -3.85
C SER A 280 -13.77 -25.57 -4.21
N PHE A 281 -12.90 -26.49 -4.60
CA PHE A 281 -11.53 -26.22 -5.05
C PHE A 281 -11.40 -26.56 -6.52
N THR A 282 -10.72 -25.71 -7.28
CA THR A 282 -10.42 -25.92 -8.69
C THR A 282 -8.95 -25.63 -8.97
N GLY A 283 -8.36 -26.29 -9.95
CA GLY A 283 -6.97 -26.08 -10.34
C GLY A 283 -5.94 -26.75 -9.42
N ILE A 284 -6.35 -27.62 -8.50
CA ILE A 284 -5.44 -28.36 -7.61
C ILE A 284 -4.90 -29.56 -8.36
N ARG A 285 -3.64 -29.51 -8.78
CA ARG A 285 -2.99 -30.56 -9.59
C ARG A 285 -2.23 -31.59 -8.76
N SER A 286 -2.07 -31.40 -7.48
CA SER A 286 -1.37 -32.29 -6.54
C SER A 286 -2.06 -32.27 -5.20
N THR A 287 -1.81 -33.29 -4.37
CA THR A 287 -2.32 -33.31 -3.00
C THR A 287 -1.93 -32.03 -2.26
N ALA A 288 -2.92 -31.37 -1.67
CA ALA A 288 -2.75 -30.15 -0.86
C ALA A 288 -3.55 -30.30 0.44
N THR A 289 -3.31 -29.44 1.39
CA THR A 289 -4.10 -29.31 2.62
C THR A 289 -4.85 -27.98 2.60
N ALA A 290 -6.15 -28.01 2.81
CA ALA A 290 -6.95 -26.83 3.08
C ALA A 290 -7.15 -26.66 4.59
N GLU A 291 -6.96 -25.47 5.06
CA GLU A 291 -7.23 -25.04 6.44
C GLU A 291 -8.18 -23.84 6.40
N VAL A 292 -9.26 -23.91 7.16
CA VAL A 292 -10.17 -22.77 7.37
C VAL A 292 -9.88 -22.19 8.74
N LEU A 293 -9.55 -20.91 8.79
CA LEU A 293 -9.19 -20.20 10.00
C LEU A 293 -10.30 -19.20 10.35
N ASN A 294 -10.61 -19.06 11.63
CA ASN A 294 -11.50 -18.02 12.14
C ASN A 294 -10.78 -16.66 12.24
N SER A 295 -11.48 -15.62 12.67
CA SER A 295 -10.94 -14.27 12.86
C SER A 295 -9.81 -14.18 13.92
N LEU A 296 -9.65 -15.18 14.76
CA LEU A 296 -8.56 -15.29 15.74
C LEU A 296 -7.35 -16.06 15.20
N GLY A 297 -7.37 -16.46 13.91
CA GLY A 297 -6.30 -17.24 13.29
C GLY A 297 -6.28 -18.72 13.69
N GLN A 298 -7.30 -19.21 14.39
CA GLN A 298 -7.41 -20.59 14.80
C GLN A 298 -7.93 -21.45 13.66
N VAL A 299 -7.30 -22.57 13.38
CA VAL A 299 -7.77 -23.55 12.38
C VAL A 299 -9.03 -24.23 12.90
N VAL A 300 -10.17 -23.97 12.26
CA VAL A 300 -11.48 -24.56 12.60
C VAL A 300 -11.86 -25.73 11.69
N VAL A 301 -11.25 -25.80 10.48
CA VAL A 301 -11.39 -26.94 9.58
C VAL A 301 -10.04 -27.24 8.98
N LYS A 302 -9.69 -28.51 8.85
CA LYS A 302 -8.51 -29.00 8.14
C LYS A 302 -8.87 -30.23 7.32
N SER A 303 -8.56 -30.21 6.03
CA SER A 303 -8.86 -31.31 5.12
C SER A 303 -7.77 -31.49 4.06
N ALA A 304 -7.52 -32.73 3.69
CA ALA A 304 -6.74 -32.99 2.49
C ALA A 304 -7.59 -32.70 1.24
N ILE A 305 -6.94 -32.16 0.22
CA ILE A 305 -7.53 -31.90 -1.09
C ILE A 305 -6.80 -32.80 -2.10
N GLU A 306 -7.58 -33.63 -2.79
CA GLU A 306 -7.08 -34.54 -3.82
C GLU A 306 -7.70 -34.16 -5.18
N GLY A 307 -7.15 -33.12 -5.82
CA GLY A 307 -7.61 -32.64 -7.12
C GLY A 307 -8.86 -31.75 -7.10
N ASP A 308 -9.35 -31.43 -8.28
CA ASP A 308 -10.39 -30.41 -8.55
C ASP A 308 -11.81 -30.78 -8.09
N ALA A 309 -12.04 -32.01 -7.65
CA ALA A 309 -13.37 -32.47 -7.26
C ALA A 309 -13.64 -32.39 -5.75
N THR A 310 -12.68 -31.87 -4.97
CA THR A 310 -12.83 -31.80 -3.53
C THR A 310 -13.74 -30.63 -3.12
N THR A 311 -14.70 -30.93 -2.25
CA THR A 311 -15.57 -29.91 -1.64
C THR A 311 -15.54 -30.03 -0.12
N LEU A 312 -15.64 -28.90 0.57
CA LEU A 312 -15.79 -28.86 2.03
C LEU A 312 -17.16 -28.28 2.39
N ASN A 313 -17.88 -29.00 3.22
CA ASN A 313 -19.11 -28.50 3.80
C ASN A 313 -18.81 -27.70 5.07
N LEU A 314 -19.16 -26.43 5.07
CA LEU A 314 -18.94 -25.50 6.18
C LEU A 314 -20.25 -25.13 6.92
N SER A 315 -21.32 -25.95 6.75
CA SER A 315 -22.65 -25.64 7.30
C SER A 315 -22.70 -25.61 8.83
N TYR A 316 -21.73 -26.23 9.48
CA TYR A 316 -21.62 -26.29 10.95
C TYR A 316 -20.81 -25.14 11.56
N LEU A 317 -20.21 -24.28 10.73
CA LEU A 317 -19.54 -23.06 11.20
C LEU A 317 -20.56 -21.92 11.35
N ASP A 318 -20.32 -21.03 12.29
CA ASP A 318 -21.16 -19.84 12.46
C ASP A 318 -21.03 -18.89 11.25
N ALA A 319 -22.02 -17.99 11.09
CA ALA A 319 -21.88 -16.91 10.11
C ALA A 319 -20.74 -16.00 10.53
N GLY A 320 -19.91 -15.61 9.55
CA GLY A 320 -18.73 -14.80 9.84
C GLY A 320 -17.67 -14.84 8.74
N ILE A 321 -16.57 -14.17 9.00
CA ILE A 321 -15.42 -14.11 8.09
C ILE A 321 -14.42 -15.20 8.47
N TYR A 322 -13.94 -15.90 7.44
CA TYR A 322 -12.95 -16.96 7.57
C TYR A 322 -11.88 -16.80 6.50
N LEU A 323 -10.67 -17.24 6.82
CA LEU A 323 -9.57 -17.40 5.86
C LEU A 323 -9.45 -18.86 5.46
N VAL A 324 -9.37 -19.12 4.17
CA VAL A 324 -9.08 -20.46 3.62
C VAL A 324 -7.66 -20.46 3.12
N ARG A 325 -6.79 -21.20 3.80
CA ARG A 325 -5.39 -21.41 3.42
C ARG A 325 -5.22 -22.77 2.78
N VAL A 326 -4.68 -22.82 1.58
CA VAL A 326 -4.34 -24.05 0.86
C VAL A 326 -2.84 -24.15 0.73
N VAL A 327 -2.27 -25.28 1.18
CA VAL A 327 -0.83 -25.54 1.17
C VAL A 327 -0.56 -26.88 0.51
N GLY A 328 0.21 -26.88 -0.57
CA GLY A 328 0.64 -28.07 -1.31
C GLY A 328 2.01 -27.86 -1.97
N LYS A 329 2.57 -28.91 -2.59
CA LYS A 329 3.90 -28.83 -3.22
C LYS A 329 4.00 -27.79 -4.34
N SER A 330 2.93 -27.58 -5.08
CA SER A 330 2.85 -26.65 -6.24
C SER A 330 1.73 -25.64 -6.12
N THR A 331 1.06 -25.55 -4.96
CA THR A 331 -0.13 -24.72 -4.78
C THR A 331 -0.12 -24.16 -3.37
N ASN A 332 0.09 -22.85 -3.25
CA ASN A 332 -0.03 -22.13 -1.99
C ASN A 332 -0.83 -20.86 -2.24
N PHE A 333 -1.98 -20.74 -1.58
CA PHE A 333 -2.77 -19.51 -1.61
C PHE A 333 -3.65 -19.39 -0.37
N THR A 334 -4.10 -18.18 -0.10
CA THR A 334 -5.08 -17.88 0.95
C THR A 334 -6.22 -17.08 0.35
N ASN A 335 -7.44 -17.40 0.71
CA ASN A 335 -8.64 -16.70 0.26
C ASN A 335 -9.55 -16.38 1.46
N LYS A 336 -10.17 -15.20 1.45
CA LYS A 336 -11.15 -14.78 2.45
C LYS A 336 -12.54 -15.20 1.98
N ILE A 337 -13.29 -15.83 2.85
CA ILE A 337 -14.69 -16.19 2.60
C ILE A 337 -15.58 -15.61 3.69
N MET A 338 -16.82 -15.35 3.33
CA MET A 338 -17.86 -14.91 4.28
C MET A 338 -19.01 -15.93 4.26
N LEU A 339 -19.25 -16.57 5.39
CA LEU A 339 -20.41 -17.44 5.62
C LEU A 339 -21.57 -16.59 6.11
N LYS A 340 -22.71 -16.72 5.42
CA LYS A 340 -23.96 -16.05 5.78
C LYS A 340 -24.87 -16.97 6.56
#